data_6d1df841059c1cbdd3c246415f8a5632
#
_entry.id   6d1df841059c1cbdd3c246415f8a5632
#
_cell.length_a   1.000
_cell.length_b   1.000
_cell.length_c   1.000
_cell.angle_alpha   90.00
_cell.angle_beta   90.00
_cell.angle_gamma   90.00
#
_symmetry.space_group_name_H-M   'P 1'
#
loop_
_entity.id
_entity.type
_entity.pdbx_description
1 polymer ?
#
loop_
_entity_poly.entity_id
_entity_poly.type
_entity_poly.pdbx_seq_one_letter_code
_entity_poly.pdbx_strand_id
1 'polypeptide(L)'
;MLDQATRDRFDALLEESIEQLPPPVRALLDEVPVVALDRPTPQMLREMGVDPGDQEAALEFCGLHTGVAATERPIDRSGELPSEIHLFREGILDLAGGFNQPDADDVVYEEIMVTLLHEIGHEFGLSEEDLDQLGYS
;
A
#
# COMPACT_ATOMS: atom_id res chain seq x y z
N MET A 1 8.14 -17.72 -0.96
CA MET A 1 6.90 -17.61 -0.17
C MET A 1 7.22 -17.14 1.24
N LEU A 2 6.49 -16.17 1.74
CA LEU A 2 6.72 -15.65 3.08
C LEU A 2 6.18 -16.61 4.13
N ASP A 3 6.93 -16.79 5.22
CA ASP A 3 6.43 -17.55 6.37
C ASP A 3 5.56 -16.65 7.26
N GLN A 4 4.86 -17.28 8.20
CA GLN A 4 3.92 -16.54 9.07
C GLN A 4 4.64 -15.52 9.96
N ALA A 5 5.83 -15.86 10.45
CA ALA A 5 6.60 -14.94 11.29
C ALA A 5 6.98 -13.66 10.51
N THR A 6 7.34 -13.80 9.25
CA THR A 6 7.67 -12.66 8.39
C THR A 6 6.44 -11.80 8.12
N ARG A 7 5.29 -12.43 7.84
CA ARG A 7 4.03 -11.72 7.66
C ARG A 7 3.64 -10.95 8.91
N ASP A 8 3.73 -11.58 10.08
CA ASP A 8 3.36 -10.96 11.35
C ASP A 8 4.26 -9.75 11.65
N ARG A 9 5.55 -9.89 11.37
CA ARG A 9 6.52 -8.80 11.58
C ARG A 9 6.23 -7.63 10.65
N PHE A 10 5.96 -7.91 9.37
CA PHE A 10 5.57 -6.90 8.40
C PHE A 10 4.28 -6.19 8.83
N ASP A 11 3.27 -6.95 9.21
CA ASP A 11 1.96 -6.41 9.56
C ASP A 11 2.02 -5.55 10.82
N ALA A 12 2.88 -5.90 11.78
CA ALA A 12 3.12 -5.07 12.96
C ALA A 12 3.73 -3.72 12.59
N LEU A 13 4.69 -3.72 11.65
CA LEU A 13 5.30 -2.47 11.16
C LEU A 13 4.29 -1.64 10.36
N LEU A 14 3.44 -2.27 9.58
CA LEU A 14 2.37 -1.57 8.86
C LEU A 14 1.39 -0.92 9.83
N GLU A 15 0.96 -1.64 10.86
CA GLU A 15 0.07 -1.10 11.87
C GLU A 15 0.69 0.10 12.57
N GLU A 16 1.98 0.01 12.92
CA GLU A 16 2.73 1.11 13.51
C GLU A 16 2.78 2.31 12.55
N SER A 17 3.00 2.07 11.25
CA SER A 17 3.01 3.12 10.24
C SER A 17 1.68 3.88 10.21
N ILE A 18 0.57 3.15 10.23
CA ILE A 18 -0.77 3.75 10.20
C ILE A 18 -1.00 4.59 11.46
N GLU A 19 -0.57 4.10 12.62
CA GLU A 19 -0.71 4.83 13.88
C GLU A 19 0.11 6.13 13.92
N GLN A 20 1.21 6.18 13.17
CA GLN A 20 2.07 7.37 13.10
C GLN A 20 1.57 8.41 12.09
N LEU A 21 0.56 8.10 11.29
CA LEU A 21 -0.01 9.06 10.35
C LEU A 21 -0.65 10.24 11.09
N PRO A 22 -0.53 11.48 10.59
CA PRO A 22 -1.26 12.60 11.16
C PRO A 22 -2.77 12.30 11.19
N PRO A 23 -3.49 12.77 12.21
CA PRO A 23 -4.93 12.50 12.33
C PRO A 23 -5.75 12.77 11.06
N PRO A 24 -5.52 13.87 10.31
CA PRO A 24 -6.28 14.10 9.07
C PRO A 24 -6.06 13.01 8.01
N VAL A 25 -4.82 12.51 7.90
CA VAL A 25 -4.48 11.45 6.93
C VAL A 25 -5.06 10.11 7.41
N ARG A 26 -4.89 9.80 8.69
CA ARG A 26 -5.42 8.56 9.26
C ARG A 26 -6.93 8.46 9.14
N ALA A 27 -7.64 9.57 9.25
CA ALA A 27 -9.09 9.61 9.09
C ALA A 27 -9.53 9.18 7.67
N LEU A 28 -8.71 9.42 6.65
CA LEU A 28 -9.02 8.98 5.29
C LEU A 28 -9.10 7.46 5.20
N LEU A 29 -8.34 6.75 6.01
CA LEU A 29 -8.31 5.28 6.01
C LEU A 29 -9.53 4.66 6.67
N ASP A 30 -10.37 5.44 7.33
CA ASP A 30 -11.66 4.96 7.84
C ASP A 30 -12.63 4.67 6.68
N GLU A 31 -12.45 5.34 5.55
CA GLU A 31 -13.27 5.14 4.35
C GLU A 31 -12.66 4.16 3.36
N VAL A 32 -11.32 4.09 3.33
CA VAL A 32 -10.58 3.26 2.36
C VAL A 32 -9.61 2.37 3.15
N PRO A 33 -9.99 1.11 3.40
CA PRO A 33 -9.15 0.23 4.21
C PRO A 33 -7.84 -0.14 3.52
N VAL A 34 -6.82 -0.38 4.33
CA VAL A 34 -5.52 -0.87 3.88
C VAL A 34 -5.48 -2.38 4.08
N VAL A 35 -5.17 -3.10 3.02
CA VAL A 35 -5.08 -4.56 3.02
C VAL A 35 -3.68 -4.97 2.59
N ALA A 36 -3.04 -5.83 3.38
CA ALA A 36 -1.72 -6.38 3.03
C ALA A 36 -1.86 -7.78 2.44
N LEU A 37 -1.29 -7.97 1.26
CA LEU A 37 -1.20 -9.27 0.59
C LEU A 37 0.27 -9.59 0.35
N ASP A 38 0.60 -10.86 0.18
CA ASP A 38 1.99 -11.24 -0.13
C ASP A 38 2.40 -10.71 -1.50
N ARG A 39 1.52 -10.87 -2.50
CA ARG A 39 1.73 -10.39 -3.87
C ARG A 39 0.39 -10.08 -4.54
N PRO A 40 0.40 -9.37 -5.68
CA PRO A 40 -0.83 -9.13 -6.42
C PRO A 40 -1.51 -10.44 -6.82
N THR A 41 -2.84 -10.45 -6.77
CA THR A 41 -3.60 -11.61 -7.26
C THR A 41 -3.51 -11.68 -8.78
N PRO A 42 -3.74 -12.87 -9.39
CA PRO A 42 -3.79 -12.97 -10.85
C PRO A 42 -4.76 -12.00 -11.50
N GLN A 43 -5.91 -11.77 -10.87
CA GLN A 43 -6.89 -10.81 -11.38
C GLN A 43 -6.34 -9.38 -11.37
N MET A 44 -5.67 -8.98 -10.29
CA MET A 44 -5.05 -7.66 -10.19
C MET A 44 -4.01 -7.46 -11.29
N LEU A 45 -3.18 -8.48 -11.54
CA LEU A 45 -2.17 -8.42 -12.59
C LEU A 45 -2.80 -8.26 -13.96
N ARG A 46 -3.88 -9.00 -14.25
CA ARG A 46 -4.60 -8.86 -15.52
C ARG A 46 -5.17 -7.46 -15.71
N GLU A 47 -5.75 -6.91 -14.66
CA GLU A 47 -6.31 -5.56 -14.68
C GLU A 47 -5.25 -4.49 -14.92
N MET A 48 -4.01 -4.75 -14.48
CA MET A 48 -2.87 -3.86 -14.71
C MET A 48 -2.18 -4.10 -16.05
N GLY A 49 -2.66 -5.06 -16.85
CA GLY A 49 -2.04 -5.41 -18.13
C GLY A 49 -0.78 -6.26 -18.00
N VAL A 50 -0.62 -6.95 -16.88
CA VAL A 50 0.55 -7.79 -16.59
C VAL A 50 0.15 -9.26 -16.68
N ASP A 51 1.00 -10.08 -17.30
CA ASP A 51 0.79 -11.53 -17.35
C ASP A 51 0.81 -12.12 -15.93
N PRO A 52 -0.27 -12.80 -15.49
CA PRO A 52 -0.30 -13.41 -14.16
C PRO A 52 0.80 -14.45 -13.93
N GLY A 53 1.38 -15.01 -14.99
CA GLY A 53 2.49 -15.95 -14.90
C GLY A 53 3.85 -15.29 -14.73
N ASP A 54 3.94 -13.96 -14.88
CA ASP A 54 5.21 -13.23 -14.78
C ASP A 54 5.52 -12.92 -13.32
N GLN A 55 6.27 -13.80 -12.66
CA GLN A 55 6.62 -13.68 -11.25
C GLN A 55 7.53 -12.48 -10.97
N GLU A 56 8.41 -12.15 -11.91
CA GLU A 56 9.30 -11.00 -11.73
C GLU A 56 8.53 -9.69 -11.76
N ALA A 57 7.58 -9.56 -12.69
CA ALA A 57 6.73 -8.38 -12.78
C ALA A 57 5.88 -8.23 -11.52
N ALA A 58 5.37 -9.35 -10.98
CA ALA A 58 4.56 -9.32 -9.75
C ALA A 58 5.35 -8.76 -8.56
N LEU A 59 6.65 -9.05 -8.47
CA LEU A 59 7.50 -8.57 -7.38
C LEU A 59 7.84 -7.08 -7.49
N GLU A 60 7.62 -6.46 -8.64
CA GLU A 60 7.87 -5.03 -8.81
C GLU A 60 6.80 -4.16 -8.15
N PHE A 61 5.65 -4.74 -7.84
CA PHE A 61 4.55 -3.99 -7.23
C PHE A 61 4.67 -3.98 -5.71
N CYS A 62 4.76 -2.77 -5.15
CA CYS A 62 4.74 -2.55 -3.70
C CYS A 62 3.35 -2.20 -3.19
N GLY A 63 2.54 -1.57 -4.03
CA GLY A 63 1.21 -1.16 -3.64
C GLY A 63 0.29 -0.94 -4.83
N LEU A 64 -1.00 -0.92 -4.55
CA LEU A 64 -2.05 -0.70 -5.54
C LEU A 64 -3.30 -0.21 -4.80
N HIS A 65 -4.02 0.74 -5.39
CA HIS A 65 -5.38 1.02 -4.94
C HIS A 65 -6.35 0.40 -5.94
N THR A 66 -7.46 -0.12 -5.44
CA THR A 66 -8.51 -0.72 -6.26
C THR A 66 -9.77 0.14 -6.19
N GLY A 67 -10.62 -0.03 -7.20
CA GLY A 67 -11.82 0.80 -7.33
C GLY A 67 -11.50 2.12 -8.03
N VAL A 68 -12.41 3.06 -7.94
CA VAL A 68 -12.26 4.38 -8.56
C VAL A 68 -11.71 5.33 -7.50
N ALA A 69 -10.66 6.10 -7.84
CA ALA A 69 -10.10 7.10 -6.94
C ALA A 69 -11.20 8.07 -6.46
N ALA A 70 -11.09 8.51 -5.21
CA ALA A 70 -12.12 9.35 -4.60
C ALA A 70 -12.42 10.62 -5.41
N THR A 71 -11.40 11.18 -6.06
CA THR A 71 -11.54 12.37 -6.91
C THR A 71 -12.23 12.11 -8.24
N GLU A 72 -12.33 10.85 -8.65
CA GLU A 72 -12.91 10.44 -9.93
C GLU A 72 -14.28 9.78 -9.78
N ARG A 73 -14.74 9.57 -8.54
CA ARG A 73 -16.03 8.91 -8.31
C ARG A 73 -17.19 9.82 -8.65
N PRO A 74 -18.09 9.36 -9.54
CA PRO A 74 -19.37 10.05 -9.71
C PRO A 74 -20.19 9.94 -8.42
N ILE A 75 -20.98 10.99 -8.14
CA ILE A 75 -21.78 11.08 -6.91
C ILE A 75 -22.82 9.95 -6.80
N ASP A 76 -23.26 9.39 -7.94
CA ASP A 76 -24.38 8.44 -8.01
C ASP A 76 -23.98 7.01 -8.30
N ARG A 77 -22.73 6.62 -8.02
CA ARG A 77 -22.32 5.25 -8.29
C ARG A 77 -22.66 4.30 -7.15
N SER A 78 -23.92 3.91 -7.11
CA SER A 78 -24.36 2.87 -6.18
C SER A 78 -24.01 1.50 -6.74
N GLY A 79 -23.49 0.60 -5.89
CA GLY A 79 -23.19 -0.77 -6.26
C GLY A 79 -21.74 -1.05 -6.66
N GLU A 80 -20.86 -0.06 -6.66
CA GLU A 80 -19.43 -0.31 -6.83
C GLU A 80 -18.82 -0.82 -5.54
N LEU A 81 -17.82 -1.69 -5.70
CA LEU A 81 -17.04 -2.14 -4.56
C LEU A 81 -16.29 -0.96 -3.94
N PRO A 82 -16.21 -0.88 -2.61
CA PRO A 82 -15.41 0.14 -1.96
C PRO A 82 -13.95 0.07 -2.45
N SER A 83 -13.32 1.22 -2.55
CA SER A 83 -11.89 1.26 -2.85
C SER A 83 -11.10 0.69 -1.69
N GLU A 84 -10.00 0.05 -2.01
CA GLU A 84 -9.07 -0.48 -1.04
C GLU A 84 -7.65 -0.10 -1.45
N ILE A 85 -6.79 0.12 -0.47
CA ILE A 85 -5.36 0.28 -0.69
C ILE A 85 -4.71 -1.05 -0.40
N HIS A 86 -4.03 -1.61 -1.38
CA HIS A 86 -3.31 -2.87 -1.22
C HIS A 86 -1.82 -2.60 -1.13
N LEU A 87 -1.16 -3.22 -0.14
CA LEU A 87 0.28 -3.24 -0.03
C LEU A 87 0.74 -4.69 -0.23
N PHE A 88 1.82 -4.87 -0.99
CA PHE A 88 2.32 -6.20 -1.31
C PHE A 88 3.60 -6.46 -0.54
N ARG A 89 3.53 -7.39 0.40
CA ARG A 89 4.64 -7.68 1.32
C ARG A 89 5.92 -8.07 0.59
N GLU A 90 5.81 -8.96 -0.41
CA GLU A 90 7.00 -9.42 -1.13
C GLU A 90 7.68 -8.31 -1.91
N GLY A 91 6.91 -7.46 -2.60
CA GLY A 91 7.46 -6.33 -3.35
C GLY A 91 8.17 -5.33 -2.44
N ILE A 92 7.55 -4.97 -1.32
CA ILE A 92 8.12 -4.03 -0.35
C ILE A 92 9.39 -4.62 0.27
N LEU A 93 9.33 -5.90 0.69
CA LEU A 93 10.50 -6.55 1.30
C LEU A 93 11.64 -6.69 0.30
N ASP A 94 11.34 -6.99 -0.96
CA ASP A 94 12.36 -7.08 -2.00
C ASP A 94 13.07 -5.73 -2.18
N LEU A 95 12.30 -4.66 -2.25
CA LEU A 95 12.84 -3.31 -2.39
C LEU A 95 13.66 -2.89 -1.16
N ALA A 96 13.21 -3.25 0.03
CA ALA A 96 13.88 -2.90 1.30
C ALA A 96 15.13 -3.76 1.57
N GLY A 97 15.23 -4.94 0.95
CA GLY A 97 16.35 -5.85 1.20
C GLY A 97 16.06 -6.95 2.22
N GLY A 98 14.80 -7.10 2.63
CA GLY A 98 14.37 -8.14 3.56
C GLY A 98 14.67 -7.85 5.01
N PHE A 99 14.41 -8.85 5.87
CA PHE A 99 14.63 -8.72 7.32
C PHE A 99 15.99 -9.22 7.80
N ASN A 100 16.82 -9.74 6.91
CA ASN A 100 18.15 -10.29 7.24
C ASN A 100 19.26 -9.25 7.05
N GLN A 101 19.08 -8.07 7.59
CA GLN A 101 20.02 -6.96 7.46
C GLN A 101 20.02 -6.13 8.75
N PRO A 102 21.12 -5.36 9.01
CA PRO A 102 21.11 -4.42 10.13
C PRO A 102 19.99 -3.39 9.98
N ASP A 103 19.36 -3.03 11.08
CA ASP A 103 18.27 -2.05 11.10
C ASP A 103 17.11 -2.40 10.18
N ALA A 104 16.88 -3.70 9.95
CA ALA A 104 15.86 -4.18 9.02
C ALA A 104 14.46 -3.63 9.32
N ASP A 105 14.06 -3.59 10.59
CA ASP A 105 12.74 -3.06 10.94
C ASP A 105 12.59 -1.59 10.54
N ASP A 106 13.62 -0.78 10.73
CA ASP A 106 13.60 0.64 10.36
C ASP A 106 13.53 0.81 8.83
N VAL A 107 14.30 0.01 8.10
CA VAL A 107 14.32 0.07 6.63
C VAL A 107 12.98 -0.36 6.04
N VAL A 108 12.43 -1.48 6.52
CA VAL A 108 11.14 -1.98 6.05
C VAL A 108 10.01 -1.01 6.43
N TYR A 109 10.03 -0.49 7.66
CA TYR A 109 9.06 0.51 8.11
C TYR A 109 9.05 1.72 7.17
N GLU A 110 10.22 2.24 6.81
CA GLU A 110 10.33 3.38 5.92
C GLU A 110 9.75 3.07 4.53
N GLU A 111 10.04 1.89 3.97
CA GLU A 111 9.48 1.50 2.68
C GLU A 111 7.97 1.31 2.74
N ILE A 112 7.45 0.77 3.84
CA ILE A 112 6.00 0.67 4.05
C ILE A 112 5.39 2.07 4.08
N MET A 113 5.98 2.99 4.81
CA MET A 113 5.46 4.36 4.94
C MET A 113 5.45 5.07 3.60
N VAL A 114 6.54 4.98 2.82
CA VAL A 114 6.62 5.59 1.50
C VAL A 114 5.53 5.03 0.57
N THR A 115 5.38 3.71 0.55
CA THR A 115 4.37 3.05 -0.29
C THR A 115 2.96 3.45 0.13
N LEU A 116 2.70 3.44 1.43
CA LEU A 116 1.39 3.79 1.99
C LEU A 116 1.01 5.23 1.62
N LEU A 117 1.92 6.18 1.81
CA LEU A 117 1.66 7.58 1.48
C LEU A 117 1.45 7.78 -0.02
N HIS A 118 2.20 7.06 -0.84
CA HIS A 118 2.05 7.12 -2.29
C HIS A 118 0.65 6.64 -2.72
N GLU A 119 0.18 5.53 -2.15
CA GLU A 119 -1.13 4.99 -2.46
C GLU A 119 -2.27 5.86 -1.91
N ILE A 120 -2.09 6.45 -0.73
CA ILE A 120 -3.03 7.42 -0.18
C ILE A 120 -3.10 8.64 -1.12
N GLY A 121 -1.97 9.10 -1.61
CA GLY A 121 -1.92 10.20 -2.57
C GLY A 121 -2.71 9.89 -3.83
N HIS A 122 -2.55 8.70 -4.39
CA HIS A 122 -3.29 8.27 -5.58
C HIS A 122 -4.80 8.18 -5.33
N GLU A 123 -5.19 7.57 -4.20
CA GLU A 123 -6.61 7.35 -3.88
C GLU A 123 -7.35 8.65 -3.65
N PHE A 124 -6.72 9.62 -2.99
CA PHE A 124 -7.37 10.88 -2.60
C PHE A 124 -6.93 12.08 -3.44
N GLY A 125 -6.16 11.84 -4.50
CA GLY A 125 -5.71 12.91 -5.38
C GLY A 125 -4.78 13.92 -4.71
N LEU A 126 -3.98 13.48 -3.74
CA LEU A 126 -3.04 14.33 -3.02
C LEU A 126 -1.70 14.38 -3.74
N SER A 127 -1.14 15.57 -3.87
CA SER A 127 0.22 15.76 -4.37
C SER A 127 1.22 15.62 -3.22
N GLU A 128 2.52 15.58 -3.55
CA GLU A 128 3.56 15.63 -2.53
C GLU A 128 3.46 16.89 -1.70
N GLU A 129 3.09 18.01 -2.32
CA GLU A 129 2.89 19.27 -1.61
C GLU A 129 1.73 19.15 -0.61
N ASP A 130 0.64 18.50 -1.01
CA ASP A 130 -0.50 18.27 -0.13
C ASP A 130 -0.10 17.44 1.08
N LEU A 131 0.70 16.39 0.87
CA LEU A 131 1.21 15.54 1.95
C LEU A 131 2.15 16.31 2.88
N ASP A 132 2.99 17.19 2.33
CA ASP A 132 3.87 18.04 3.14
C ASP A 132 3.06 18.96 4.06
N GLN A 133 1.99 19.54 3.54
CA GLN A 133 1.09 20.39 4.34
C GLN A 133 0.38 19.62 5.45
N LEU A 134 0.22 18.31 5.27
CA LEU A 134 -0.39 17.43 6.28
C LEU A 134 0.62 16.91 7.30
N GLY A 135 1.90 17.28 7.18
CA GLY A 135 2.93 16.95 8.15
C GLY A 135 3.98 15.95 7.68
N TYR A 136 4.02 15.63 6.40
CA TYR A 136 5.04 14.77 5.81
C TYR A 136 5.96 15.60 4.94
N SER A 137 7.06 15.95 5.49
CA SER A 137 8.12 16.62 4.74
C SER A 137 9.27 15.66 4.46
#